data_2153e42746df661e5d1cd86ea9c9d2f0
#
_entry.id   2153e42746df661e5d1cd86ea9c9d2f0
#
_cell.length_a   1.000
_cell.length_b   1.000
_cell.length_c   1.000
_cell.angle_alpha   90.00
_cell.angle_beta   90.00
_cell.angle_gamma   90.00
#
_symmetry.space_group_name_H-M   'P 1'
#
loop_
_entity.id
_entity.type
_entity.pdbx_description
1 polymer ?
#
loop_
_entity_poly.entity_id
_entity_poly.type
_entity_poly.pdbx_seq_one_letter_code
_entity_poly.pdbx_strand_id
1 'polypeptide(L)'
;MFKPASVLLALIIAFQTQATPELKTVGEGSYRYLFWQLYDARLATADGEFTGYDQNSPVLLELTYQRDISRQQFIDATVDEWKKLGRSSAEQQQQWAAQLQTLWQDVKEGDRLAALLLNDGRVQFYFNGVETGVLDDKAFGAAFFDIWLHPDTSAPKLRRQLIAAQ
;
A
#
# COMPACT_ATOMS: atom_id res chain seq x y z
N MET A 1 -21.84 -29.80 -56.14
CA MET A 1 -21.48 -30.32 -54.81
C MET A 1 -20.63 -29.27 -54.11
N PHE A 2 -21.25 -28.33 -53.36
CA PHE A 2 -20.57 -27.22 -52.74
C PHE A 2 -20.22 -27.58 -51.28
N LYS A 3 -18.95 -27.52 -50.92
CA LYS A 3 -18.49 -27.65 -49.54
C LYS A 3 -18.61 -26.28 -48.84
N PRO A 4 -19.21 -26.18 -47.65
CA PRO A 4 -19.16 -24.96 -46.88
C PRO A 4 -17.80 -24.79 -46.22
N ALA A 5 -17.17 -23.67 -46.46
CA ALA A 5 -15.97 -23.25 -45.75
C ALA A 5 -16.36 -22.74 -44.35
N SER A 6 -15.96 -23.47 -43.31
CA SER A 6 -16.10 -23.02 -41.91
C SER A 6 -15.08 -21.93 -41.61
N VAL A 7 -15.57 -20.72 -41.47
CA VAL A 7 -14.76 -19.60 -40.98
C VAL A 7 -14.67 -19.72 -39.46
N LEU A 8 -13.51 -20.12 -38.95
CA LEU A 8 -13.20 -20.09 -37.52
C LEU A 8 -12.92 -18.66 -37.13
N LEU A 9 -13.87 -18.01 -36.45
CA LEU A 9 -13.69 -16.70 -35.86
C LEU A 9 -12.89 -16.85 -34.56
N ALA A 10 -11.58 -16.58 -34.61
CA ALA A 10 -10.73 -16.55 -33.43
C ALA A 10 -11.06 -15.31 -32.61
N LEU A 11 -11.67 -15.52 -31.43
CA LEU A 11 -11.94 -14.47 -30.45
C LEU A 11 -10.62 -14.14 -29.77
N ILE A 12 -9.97 -13.04 -30.16
CA ILE A 12 -8.81 -12.50 -29.47
C ILE A 12 -9.32 -11.80 -28.22
N ILE A 13 -9.23 -12.47 -27.07
CA ILE A 13 -9.45 -11.83 -25.77
C ILE A 13 -8.21 -10.97 -25.50
N ALA A 14 -8.33 -9.68 -25.75
CA ALA A 14 -7.33 -8.72 -25.34
C ALA A 14 -7.37 -8.62 -23.80
N PHE A 15 -6.39 -9.19 -23.11
CA PHE A 15 -6.14 -8.87 -21.72
C PHE A 15 -5.73 -7.41 -21.66
N GLN A 16 -6.65 -6.56 -21.23
CA GLN A 16 -6.32 -5.20 -20.86
C GLN A 16 -5.55 -5.26 -19.55
N THR A 17 -4.25 -5.22 -19.62
CA THR A 17 -3.40 -4.85 -18.48
C THR A 17 -3.82 -3.44 -18.09
N GLN A 18 -4.56 -3.31 -17.00
CA GLN A 18 -4.79 -2.00 -16.40
C GLN A 18 -3.43 -1.50 -15.92
N ALA A 19 -2.86 -0.58 -16.69
CA ALA A 19 -1.65 0.11 -16.30
C ALA A 19 -1.93 0.84 -14.97
N THR A 20 -1.15 0.52 -13.94
CA THR A 20 -1.11 1.33 -12.72
C THR A 20 -0.88 2.78 -13.15
N PRO A 21 -1.64 3.76 -12.65
CA PRO A 21 -1.41 5.15 -13.02
C PRO A 21 0.06 5.48 -12.74
N GLU A 22 0.71 6.16 -13.68
CA GLU A 22 2.11 6.58 -13.53
C GLU A 22 2.18 7.64 -12.45
N LEU A 23 2.55 7.22 -11.22
CA LEU A 23 2.65 8.09 -10.06
C LEU A 23 4.08 8.60 -9.92
N LYS A 24 4.20 9.90 -9.63
CA LYS A 24 5.49 10.57 -9.41
C LYS A 24 5.92 10.42 -7.96
N THR A 25 7.18 10.09 -7.75
CA THR A 25 7.76 10.00 -6.41
C THR A 25 7.74 11.36 -5.71
N VAL A 26 7.17 11.39 -4.51
CA VAL A 26 7.24 12.53 -3.59
C VAL A 26 8.55 12.47 -2.80
N GLY A 27 8.83 11.33 -2.19
CA GLY A 27 10.04 11.12 -1.40
C GLY A 27 10.27 9.65 -1.08
N GLU A 28 11.48 9.38 -0.62
CA GLU A 28 11.97 8.04 -0.28
C GLU A 28 12.77 8.08 1.01
N GLY A 29 12.74 6.98 1.76
CA GLY A 29 13.53 6.86 2.97
C GLY A 29 13.57 5.43 3.47
N SER A 30 14.40 5.20 4.50
CA SER A 30 14.56 3.88 5.12
C SER A 30 14.06 3.89 6.54
N TYR A 31 13.36 2.83 6.94
CA TYR A 31 12.99 2.59 8.32
C TYR A 31 13.99 1.65 8.99
N ARG A 32 14.50 2.08 10.15
CA ARG A 32 15.40 1.31 10.99
C ARG A 32 14.82 1.14 12.37
N TYR A 33 14.91 -0.07 12.89
CA TYR A 33 14.63 -0.37 14.29
C TYR A 33 15.93 -0.85 14.96
N LEU A 34 16.40 -0.11 15.95
CA LEU A 34 17.71 -0.29 16.56
C LEU A 34 18.82 -0.23 15.49
N PHE A 35 19.54 -1.33 15.28
CA PHE A 35 20.63 -1.44 14.29
C PHE A 35 20.20 -2.03 12.95
N TRP A 36 18.91 -2.41 12.81
CA TRP A 36 18.41 -3.16 11.68
C TRP A 36 17.58 -2.28 10.74
N GLN A 37 17.96 -2.25 9.48
CA GLN A 37 17.10 -1.71 8.44
C GLN A 37 16.01 -2.73 8.15
N LEU A 38 14.75 -2.32 8.30
CA LEU A 38 13.60 -3.21 8.09
C LEU A 38 13.07 -3.10 6.67
N TYR A 39 12.95 -1.89 6.16
CA TYR A 39 12.49 -1.64 4.78
C TYR A 39 12.94 -0.27 4.28
N ASP A 40 12.92 -0.13 2.96
CA ASP A 40 12.92 1.13 2.25
C ASP A 40 11.49 1.48 1.86
N ALA A 41 11.12 2.74 2.00
CA ALA A 41 9.79 3.24 1.71
C ALA A 41 9.82 4.31 0.63
N ARG A 42 8.83 4.29 -0.27
CA ARG A 42 8.61 5.29 -1.31
C ARG A 42 7.16 5.78 -1.26
N LEU A 43 6.98 7.09 -1.22
CA LEU A 43 5.70 7.74 -1.37
C LEU A 43 5.58 8.31 -2.77
N ALA A 44 4.43 8.12 -3.44
CA ALA A 44 4.17 8.65 -4.76
C ALA A 44 2.73 9.15 -4.89
N THR A 45 2.52 10.20 -5.66
CA THR A 45 1.24 10.82 -5.97
C THR A 45 1.15 11.16 -7.46
N ALA A 46 0.00 11.62 -7.92
CA ALA A 46 -0.19 11.98 -9.33
C ALA A 46 0.70 13.15 -9.78
N ASP A 47 0.95 14.11 -8.90
CA ASP A 47 1.75 15.32 -9.19
C ASP A 47 3.17 15.29 -8.62
N GLY A 48 3.47 14.36 -7.70
CA GLY A 48 4.76 14.27 -7.03
C GLY A 48 4.86 15.14 -5.77
N GLU A 49 3.72 15.62 -5.26
CA GLU A 49 3.63 16.41 -4.04
C GLU A 49 2.67 15.75 -3.06
N PHE A 50 2.87 15.93 -1.77
CA PHE A 50 1.96 15.46 -0.73
C PHE A 50 1.56 16.62 0.18
N THR A 51 0.31 17.03 0.07
CA THR A 51 -0.30 18.10 0.88
C THR A 51 -1.45 17.63 1.76
N GLY A 52 -1.74 16.32 1.74
CA GLY A 52 -2.80 15.66 2.48
C GLY A 52 -3.57 14.67 1.62
N TYR A 53 -4.42 13.86 2.24
CA TYR A 53 -5.12 12.77 1.55
C TYR A 53 -6.22 13.25 0.60
N ASP A 54 -6.86 14.39 0.89
CA ASP A 54 -7.99 14.91 0.10
C ASP A 54 -7.54 15.59 -1.20
N GLN A 55 -6.26 15.94 -1.31
CA GLN A 55 -5.73 16.72 -2.44
C GLN A 55 -4.88 15.90 -3.40
N ASN A 56 -4.24 14.84 -2.92
CA ASN A 56 -3.32 14.01 -3.69
C ASN A 56 -3.83 12.57 -3.76
N SER A 57 -4.93 12.40 -4.44
CA SER A 57 -5.46 11.05 -4.69
C SER A 57 -5.27 10.71 -6.17
N PRO A 58 -4.74 9.52 -6.47
CA PRO A 58 -4.31 8.46 -5.56
C PRO A 58 -2.96 8.70 -4.87
N VAL A 59 -2.76 8.08 -3.69
CA VAL A 59 -1.50 8.09 -2.95
C VAL A 59 -0.98 6.65 -2.86
N LEU A 60 0.26 6.42 -3.27
CA LEU A 60 0.92 5.12 -3.20
C LEU A 60 2.01 5.16 -2.12
N LEU A 61 1.97 4.19 -1.22
CA LEU A 61 3.09 3.86 -0.35
C LEU A 61 3.61 2.48 -0.71
N GLU A 62 4.89 2.39 -1.06
CA GLU A 62 5.56 1.13 -1.38
C GLU A 62 6.69 0.87 -0.38
N LEU A 63 6.72 -0.34 0.17
CA LEU A 63 7.75 -0.81 1.09
C LEU A 63 8.52 -1.95 0.44
N THR A 64 9.85 -1.82 0.37
CA THR A 64 10.76 -2.90 -0.05
C THR A 64 11.48 -3.43 1.18
N TYR A 65 11.20 -4.68 1.53
CA TYR A 65 11.71 -5.28 2.76
C TYR A 65 13.17 -5.66 2.65
N GLN A 66 13.92 -5.40 3.72
CA GLN A 66 15.33 -5.74 3.85
C GLN A 66 15.55 -6.95 4.76
N ARG A 67 14.47 -7.57 5.22
CA ARG A 67 14.48 -8.73 6.13
C ARG A 67 13.19 -9.53 6.00
N ASP A 68 13.26 -10.79 6.42
CA ASP A 68 12.07 -11.63 6.56
C ASP A 68 11.24 -11.17 7.76
N ILE A 69 9.94 -10.96 7.55
CA ILE A 69 8.96 -10.59 8.58
C ILE A 69 7.70 -11.42 8.36
N SER A 70 7.22 -12.07 9.41
CA SER A 70 5.96 -12.81 9.30
C SER A 70 4.77 -11.87 9.19
N ARG A 71 3.73 -12.32 8.50
CA ARG A 71 2.45 -11.59 8.41
C ARG A 71 1.92 -11.17 9.78
N GLN A 72 2.00 -12.06 10.77
CA GLN A 72 1.53 -11.76 12.11
C GLN A 72 2.31 -10.62 12.77
N GLN A 73 3.65 -10.65 12.70
CA GLN A 73 4.48 -9.55 13.21
C GLN A 73 4.15 -8.22 12.55
N PHE A 74 3.83 -8.27 11.27
CA PHE A 74 3.45 -7.11 10.47
C PHE A 74 2.13 -6.49 10.93
N ILE A 75 1.12 -7.35 11.13
CA ILE A 75 -0.21 -6.93 11.62
C ILE A 75 -0.11 -6.41 13.05
N ASP A 76 0.62 -7.08 13.92
CA ASP A 76 0.80 -6.66 15.32
C ASP A 76 1.45 -5.28 15.40
N ALA A 77 2.50 -5.04 14.61
CA ALA A 77 3.16 -3.73 14.53
C ALA A 77 2.20 -2.64 14.03
N THR A 78 1.37 -2.95 13.04
CA THR A 78 0.37 -2.04 12.50
C THR A 78 -0.67 -1.66 13.56
N VAL A 79 -1.19 -2.64 14.29
CA VAL A 79 -2.15 -2.41 15.39
C VAL A 79 -1.51 -1.58 16.52
N ASP A 80 -0.27 -1.84 16.85
CA ASP A 80 0.45 -1.06 17.88
C ASP A 80 0.64 0.40 17.48
N GLU A 81 0.92 0.69 16.20
CA GLU A 81 1.00 2.07 15.70
C GLU A 81 -0.37 2.76 15.73
N TRP A 82 -1.46 2.07 15.37
CA TRP A 82 -2.81 2.61 15.50
C TRP A 82 -3.17 2.97 16.94
N LYS A 83 -2.80 2.11 17.91
CA LYS A 83 -3.00 2.38 19.34
C LYS A 83 -2.23 3.62 19.79
N LYS A 84 -0.98 3.77 19.37
CA LYS A 84 -0.14 4.93 19.71
C LYS A 84 -0.71 6.23 19.15
N LEU A 85 -1.17 6.20 17.89
CA LEU A 85 -1.78 7.38 17.26
C LEU A 85 -3.15 7.73 17.86
N GLY A 86 -3.89 6.75 18.40
CA GLY A 86 -5.16 6.98 19.08
C GLY A 86 -6.28 7.54 18.20
N ARG A 87 -6.25 7.30 16.88
CA ARG A 87 -7.17 7.88 15.89
C ARG A 87 -8.20 6.88 15.34
N SER A 88 -8.25 5.69 15.89
CA SER A 88 -9.22 4.65 15.55
C SER A 88 -9.64 3.89 16.80
N SER A 89 -10.86 3.34 16.80
CA SER A 89 -11.35 2.54 17.92
C SER A 89 -10.72 1.15 17.95
N ALA A 90 -10.73 0.51 19.12
CA ALA A 90 -10.26 -0.87 19.25
C ALA A 90 -11.05 -1.83 18.34
N GLU A 91 -12.34 -1.60 18.16
CA GLU A 91 -13.20 -2.38 17.28
C GLU A 91 -12.76 -2.24 15.80
N GLN A 92 -12.54 -1.02 15.33
CA GLN A 92 -12.01 -0.77 13.97
C GLN A 92 -10.67 -1.47 13.77
N GLN A 93 -9.75 -1.35 14.73
CA GLN A 93 -8.42 -1.99 14.66
C GLN A 93 -8.52 -3.52 14.54
N GLN A 94 -9.43 -4.15 15.30
CA GLN A 94 -9.67 -5.60 15.22
C GLN A 94 -10.25 -6.01 13.87
N GLN A 95 -11.24 -5.28 13.36
CA GLN A 95 -11.85 -5.55 12.06
C GLN A 95 -10.84 -5.42 10.92
N TRP A 96 -10.03 -4.37 10.94
CA TRP A 96 -8.98 -4.16 9.93
C TRP A 96 -7.88 -5.21 10.03
N ALA A 97 -7.42 -5.55 11.23
CA ALA A 97 -6.43 -6.60 11.42
C ALA A 97 -6.91 -7.95 10.86
N ALA A 98 -8.19 -8.31 11.07
CA ALA A 98 -8.78 -9.53 10.50
C ALA A 98 -8.79 -9.53 8.97
N GLN A 99 -9.08 -8.38 8.33
CA GLN A 99 -9.03 -8.25 6.87
C GLN A 99 -7.58 -8.33 6.34
N LEU A 100 -6.62 -7.71 7.03
CA LEU A 100 -5.22 -7.77 6.65
C LEU A 100 -4.65 -9.20 6.69
N GLN A 101 -5.18 -10.09 7.53
CA GLN A 101 -4.82 -11.51 7.53
C GLN A 101 -5.08 -12.20 6.18
N THR A 102 -6.05 -11.73 5.41
CA THR A 102 -6.39 -12.27 4.10
C THR A 102 -5.69 -11.56 2.94
N LEU A 103 -5.30 -10.30 3.14
CA LEU A 103 -4.70 -9.45 2.11
C LEU A 103 -3.18 -9.50 2.10
N TRP A 104 -2.57 -9.77 3.26
CA TRP A 104 -1.13 -9.82 3.43
C TRP A 104 -0.61 -11.26 3.56
N GLN A 105 0.69 -11.42 3.39
CA GLN A 105 1.42 -12.67 3.57
C GLN A 105 2.76 -12.41 4.25
N ASP A 106 3.50 -13.48 4.58
CA ASP A 106 4.88 -13.34 5.04
C ASP A 106 5.71 -12.65 3.96
N VAL A 107 6.59 -11.76 4.37
CA VAL A 107 7.54 -11.08 3.47
C VAL A 107 8.94 -11.61 3.71
N LYS A 108 9.72 -11.66 2.65
CA LYS A 108 11.14 -11.98 2.65
C LYS A 108 11.95 -10.77 2.22
N GLU A 109 13.25 -10.80 2.48
CA GLU A 109 14.17 -9.81 1.95
C GLU A 109 14.00 -9.67 0.43
N GLY A 110 13.82 -8.44 -0.03
CA GLY A 110 13.58 -8.11 -1.44
C GLY A 110 12.11 -8.04 -1.85
N ASP A 111 11.18 -8.55 -1.03
CA ASP A 111 9.75 -8.46 -1.32
C ASP A 111 9.25 -7.03 -1.20
N ARG A 112 8.24 -6.70 -2.01
CA ARG A 112 7.58 -5.39 -2.03
C ARG A 112 6.11 -5.52 -1.67
N LEU A 113 5.68 -4.73 -0.70
CA LEU A 113 4.28 -4.48 -0.40
C LEU A 113 3.93 -3.05 -0.83
N ALA A 114 2.85 -2.88 -1.58
CA ALA A 114 2.36 -1.56 -1.93
C ALA A 114 0.90 -1.38 -1.51
N ALA A 115 0.58 -0.18 -1.04
CA ALA A 115 -0.75 0.25 -0.68
C ALA A 115 -1.11 1.49 -1.50
N LEU A 116 -2.19 1.41 -2.27
CA LEU A 116 -2.73 2.50 -3.08
C LEU A 116 -4.00 3.02 -2.41
N LEU A 117 -3.95 4.24 -1.89
CA LEU A 117 -5.11 4.95 -1.38
C LEU A 117 -5.96 5.42 -2.56
N LEU A 118 -7.21 4.97 -2.59
CA LEU A 118 -8.19 5.36 -3.60
C LEU A 118 -8.88 6.67 -3.18
N ASN A 119 -9.49 7.35 -4.15
CA ASN A 119 -10.16 8.65 -3.95
C ASN A 119 -11.28 8.61 -2.90
N ASP A 120 -11.83 7.44 -2.63
CA ASP A 120 -12.92 7.25 -1.67
C ASP A 120 -12.46 6.76 -0.29
N GLY A 121 -11.15 6.69 -0.04
CA GLY A 121 -10.55 6.27 1.24
C GLY A 121 -10.30 4.78 1.38
N ARG A 122 -10.71 3.95 0.42
CA ARG A 122 -10.36 2.52 0.39
C ARG A 122 -8.90 2.34 0.00
N VAL A 123 -8.32 1.20 0.35
CA VAL A 123 -6.93 0.87 0.03
C VAL A 123 -6.83 -0.42 -0.76
N GLN A 124 -6.18 -0.34 -1.90
CA GLN A 124 -5.84 -1.48 -2.74
C GLN A 124 -4.40 -1.92 -2.42
N PHE A 125 -4.22 -3.21 -2.16
CA PHE A 125 -2.92 -3.79 -1.82
C PHE A 125 -2.30 -4.58 -2.97
N TYR A 126 -0.97 -4.53 -3.04
CA TYR A 126 -0.17 -5.28 -4.00
C TYR A 126 0.99 -5.96 -3.29
N PHE A 127 1.31 -7.17 -3.73
CA PHE A 127 2.49 -7.90 -3.31
C PHE A 127 3.33 -8.25 -4.54
N ASN A 128 4.58 -7.79 -4.59
CA ASN A 128 5.47 -7.95 -5.73
C ASN A 128 4.82 -7.52 -7.07
N GLY A 129 4.03 -6.46 -7.04
CA GLY A 129 3.34 -5.92 -8.21
C GLY A 129 2.02 -6.61 -8.58
N VAL A 130 1.62 -7.66 -7.84
CA VAL A 130 0.34 -8.36 -8.06
C VAL A 130 -0.67 -7.89 -7.03
N GLU A 131 -1.87 -7.51 -7.49
CA GLU A 131 -2.96 -7.13 -6.60
C GLU A 131 -3.38 -8.29 -5.70
N THR A 132 -3.46 -8.04 -4.39
CA THR A 132 -3.92 -9.01 -3.39
C THR A 132 -5.35 -8.77 -2.94
N GLY A 133 -5.87 -7.56 -3.14
CA GLY A 133 -7.25 -7.19 -2.86
C GLY A 133 -7.40 -5.76 -2.35
N VAL A 134 -8.64 -5.41 -2.00
CA VAL A 134 -9.03 -4.08 -1.52
C VAL A 134 -9.59 -4.22 -0.10
N LEU A 135 -9.12 -3.37 0.82
CA LEU A 135 -9.77 -3.19 2.10
C LEU A 135 -10.88 -2.15 1.91
N ASP A 136 -12.13 -2.60 1.97
CA ASP A 136 -13.33 -1.83 1.62
C ASP A 136 -13.91 -1.12 2.86
N ASP A 137 -13.11 -0.25 3.47
CA ASP A 137 -13.53 0.65 4.53
C ASP A 137 -12.91 2.03 4.29
N LYS A 138 -13.75 3.04 4.08
CA LYS A 138 -13.32 4.41 3.79
C LYS A 138 -12.53 5.07 4.93
N ALA A 139 -12.72 4.63 6.17
CA ALA A 139 -11.98 5.12 7.32
C ALA A 139 -10.58 4.50 7.43
N PHE A 140 -10.34 3.37 6.78
CA PHE A 140 -9.09 2.64 6.87
C PHE A 140 -7.92 3.43 6.24
N GLY A 141 -8.13 4.03 5.08
CA GLY A 141 -7.06 4.64 4.30
C GLY A 141 -6.26 5.67 5.09
N ALA A 142 -6.92 6.68 5.64
CA ALA A 142 -6.26 7.70 6.44
C ALA A 142 -5.57 7.09 7.67
N ALA A 143 -6.23 6.19 8.39
CA ALA A 143 -5.67 5.54 9.57
C ALA A 143 -4.41 4.72 9.24
N PHE A 144 -4.39 4.04 8.08
CA PHE A 144 -3.25 3.25 7.66
C PHE A 144 -2.07 4.12 7.24
N PHE A 145 -2.29 5.11 6.38
CA PHE A 145 -1.23 6.00 5.91
C PHE A 145 -0.69 6.92 7.02
N ASP A 146 -1.50 7.25 8.03
CA ASP A 146 -1.10 8.02 9.21
C ASP A 146 0.05 7.35 9.99
N ILE A 147 0.20 6.04 9.92
CA ILE A 147 1.34 5.33 10.52
C ILE A 147 2.68 5.95 10.08
N TRP A 148 2.79 6.38 8.83
CA TRP A 148 3.99 7.02 8.29
C TRP A 148 3.89 8.53 8.14
N LEU A 149 2.69 9.06 7.87
CA LEU A 149 2.52 10.43 7.39
C LEU A 149 1.94 11.39 8.45
N HIS A 150 1.40 10.88 9.56
CA HIS A 150 0.93 11.73 10.65
C HIS A 150 2.10 12.48 11.33
N PRO A 151 1.92 13.75 11.75
CA PRO A 151 2.96 14.47 12.50
C PRO A 151 3.46 13.73 13.75
N ASP A 152 2.59 12.99 14.43
CA ASP A 152 2.89 12.22 15.65
C ASP A 152 3.30 10.76 15.37
N THR A 153 3.70 10.44 14.14
CA THR A 153 4.21 9.09 13.80
C THR A 153 5.39 8.69 14.68
N SER A 154 5.51 7.39 14.95
CA SER A 154 6.69 6.81 15.63
C SER A 154 7.98 6.89 14.77
N ALA A 155 7.87 7.24 13.48
CA ALA A 155 8.97 7.34 12.54
C ALA A 155 9.15 8.76 11.96
N PRO A 156 9.38 9.80 12.78
CA PRO A 156 9.39 11.20 12.32
C PRO A 156 10.49 11.50 11.29
N LYS A 157 11.61 10.78 11.37
CA LYS A 157 12.70 10.92 10.39
C LYS A 157 12.25 10.40 9.02
N LEU A 158 11.65 9.22 8.96
CA LEU A 158 11.12 8.64 7.73
C LEU A 158 10.00 9.50 7.15
N ARG A 159 9.09 10.01 7.99
CA ARG A 159 8.05 10.93 7.56
C ARG A 159 8.62 12.12 6.79
N ARG A 160 9.63 12.81 7.36
CA ARG A 160 10.26 13.96 6.67
C ARG A 160 10.83 13.58 5.31
N GLN A 161 11.45 12.42 5.19
CA GLN A 161 11.97 11.92 3.92
C GLN A 161 10.86 11.63 2.91
N LEU A 162 9.77 10.97 3.35
CA LEU A 162 8.65 10.60 2.48
C LEU A 162 7.89 11.81 1.94
N ILE A 163 7.65 12.84 2.77
CA ILE A 163 6.94 14.06 2.33
C ILE A 163 7.88 15.12 1.75
N ALA A 164 9.16 14.80 1.57
CA ALA A 164 10.19 15.71 1.07
C ALA A 164 10.24 17.05 1.83
N ALA A 165 9.98 17.03 3.15
CA ALA A 165 10.07 18.21 4.00
C ALA A 165 11.55 18.60 4.20
N GLN A 166 11.85 19.87 3.94
CA GLN A 166 13.16 20.47 4.21
C GLN A 166 13.40 20.69 5.69
#